data_b9cc6cb9f324aa548516ccab087ca89f
#
_entry.id   b9cc6cb9f324aa548516ccab087ca89f
#
_cell.length_a   1.000
_cell.length_b   1.000
_cell.length_c   1.000
_cell.angle_alpha   90.00
_cell.angle_beta   90.00
_cell.angle_gamma   90.00
#
_symmetry.space_group_name_H-M   'P 1'
#
loop_
_entity.id
_entity.type
_entity.pdbx_description
1 polymer ?
#
loop_
_entity_poly.entity_id
_entity_poly.type
_entity_poly.pdbx_seq_one_letter_code
_entity_poly.pdbx_strand_id
1 'polypeptide(L)'
;MDDLRSRGVDTIAIPHNSNGSNGQMFEMENWEGLPISTQYAEFRMRNEPLVEMTQVKGTSETHPILSPNDEWADFEIMWQRVGNSSYSRPFGSYVRQAYLDGLGMEEEGRGNPYKFGMVGASDTHTGAISDDESDFHSKIGIFDGTAVGRGSVPVSYTHLRAHETGYN
;
A
#
# COMPACT_ATOMS: atom_id res chain seq x y z
N MET A 1 13.14 15.23 -4.37
CA MET A 1 12.10 16.01 -3.66
C MET A 1 12.70 17.25 -2.99
N ASP A 2 13.82 17.15 -2.29
CA ASP A 2 14.45 18.32 -1.64
C ASP A 2 14.85 19.42 -2.61
N ASP A 3 15.33 19.07 -3.81
CA ASP A 3 15.59 20.06 -4.88
C ASP A 3 14.32 20.82 -5.30
N LEU A 4 13.18 20.14 -5.38
CA LEU A 4 11.89 20.79 -5.69
C LEU A 4 11.47 21.73 -4.55
N ARG A 5 11.62 21.31 -3.30
CA ARG A 5 11.34 22.18 -2.14
C ARG A 5 12.23 23.40 -2.08
N SER A 6 13.53 23.25 -2.39
CA SER A 6 14.45 24.41 -2.46
C SER A 6 14.05 25.44 -3.53
N ARG A 7 13.24 25.03 -4.49
CA ARG A 7 12.66 25.87 -5.56
C ARG A 7 11.24 26.35 -5.24
N GLY A 8 10.76 26.14 -4.01
CA GLY A 8 9.42 26.56 -3.57
C GLY A 8 8.29 25.65 -4.02
N VAL A 9 8.57 24.41 -4.44
CA VAL A 9 7.57 23.43 -4.83
C VAL A 9 7.40 22.39 -3.73
N ASP A 10 6.28 22.40 -3.04
CA ASP A 10 5.95 21.36 -2.06
C ASP A 10 5.67 20.03 -2.75
N THR A 11 6.29 18.99 -2.20
CA THR A 11 6.15 17.61 -2.70
C THR A 11 6.12 16.62 -1.56
N ILE A 12 5.25 15.62 -1.68
CA ILE A 12 5.23 14.44 -0.81
C ILE A 12 5.20 13.18 -1.66
N ALA A 13 5.68 12.07 -1.11
CA ALA A 13 5.45 10.74 -1.63
C ALA A 13 4.51 10.00 -0.67
N ILE A 14 3.59 9.23 -1.23
CA ILE A 14 2.68 8.39 -0.44
C ILE A 14 2.90 6.95 -0.89
N PRO A 15 3.64 6.12 -0.13
CA PRO A 15 3.73 4.69 -0.39
C PRO A 15 2.34 4.10 -0.52
N HIS A 16 2.10 3.37 -1.61
CA HIS A 16 0.83 2.72 -1.89
C HIS A 16 1.06 1.34 -2.51
N ASN A 17 0.06 0.47 -2.47
CA ASN A 17 0.20 -0.93 -2.89
C ASN A 17 1.31 -1.69 -2.14
N SER A 18 1.56 -1.37 -0.89
CA SER A 18 2.66 -2.00 -0.14
C SER A 18 2.43 -3.51 0.02
N ASN A 19 1.17 -3.96 0.16
CA ASN A 19 0.79 -5.37 0.18
C ASN A 19 1.31 -6.16 -1.04
N GLY A 20 1.35 -5.54 -2.21
CA GLY A 20 1.85 -6.13 -3.46
C GLY A 20 3.31 -5.80 -3.77
N SER A 21 4.07 -5.24 -2.83
CA SER A 21 5.47 -4.79 -3.04
C SER A 21 6.52 -5.89 -2.94
N ASN A 22 6.13 -7.11 -2.57
CA ASN A 22 7.06 -8.20 -2.30
C ASN A 22 8.10 -7.91 -1.21
N GLY A 23 7.72 -7.15 -0.20
CA GLY A 23 8.58 -6.78 0.91
C GLY A 23 9.50 -5.59 0.66
N GLN A 24 9.41 -4.97 -0.52
CA GLN A 24 10.33 -3.88 -0.90
C GLN A 24 9.92 -2.51 -0.35
N MET A 25 8.67 -2.35 0.09
CA MET A 25 8.17 -1.06 0.54
C MET A 25 8.75 -0.65 1.91
N PHE A 26 8.87 -1.60 2.83
CA PHE A 26 9.29 -1.35 4.21
C PHE A 26 10.49 -2.22 4.59
N GLU A 27 11.56 -2.14 3.79
CA GLU A 27 12.81 -2.85 4.07
C GLU A 27 13.57 -2.19 5.23
N MET A 28 14.30 -3.02 5.99
CA MET A 28 15.18 -2.60 7.07
C MET A 28 16.60 -2.23 6.59
N GLU A 29 16.83 -2.38 5.29
CA GLU A 29 18.09 -2.16 4.60
C GLU A 29 17.92 -1.19 3.43
N ASN A 30 18.99 -0.53 3.05
CA ASN A 30 19.02 0.29 1.86
C ASN A 30 19.31 -0.54 0.60
N TRP A 31 19.37 0.09 -0.56
CA TRP A 31 19.66 -0.56 -1.85
C TRP A 31 21.01 -1.27 -1.94
N GLU A 32 21.94 -0.99 -1.03
CA GLU A 32 23.25 -1.62 -0.94
C GLU A 32 23.24 -2.82 0.02
N GLY A 33 22.10 -3.15 0.62
CA GLY A 33 21.97 -4.19 1.64
C GLY A 33 22.55 -3.80 3.00
N LEU A 34 22.75 -2.51 3.23
CA LEU A 34 23.23 -1.98 4.51
C LEU A 34 22.03 -1.54 5.37
N PRO A 35 22.11 -1.67 6.70
CA PRO A 35 21.06 -1.19 7.59
C PRO A 35 20.71 0.28 7.33
N ILE A 36 19.42 0.61 7.40
CA ILE A 36 18.95 1.99 7.26
C ILE A 36 19.63 2.87 8.32
N SER A 37 20.27 3.94 7.86
CA SER A 37 20.89 4.94 8.73
C SER A 37 19.87 5.95 9.26
N THR A 38 20.18 6.60 10.36
CA THR A 38 19.36 7.71 10.91
C THR A 38 19.10 8.80 9.87
N GLN A 39 20.10 9.19 9.10
CA GLN A 39 19.96 10.18 8.03
C GLN A 39 18.96 9.74 6.95
N TYR A 40 18.99 8.47 6.55
CA TYR A 40 18.05 7.95 5.57
C TYR A 40 16.62 7.85 6.16
N ALA A 41 16.50 7.47 7.43
CA ALA A 41 15.21 7.45 8.13
C ALA A 41 14.56 8.84 8.18
N GLU A 42 15.33 9.86 8.55
CA GLU A 42 14.90 11.27 8.55
C GLU A 42 14.51 11.75 7.15
N PHE A 43 15.26 11.35 6.13
CA PHE A 43 14.93 11.66 4.73
C PHE A 43 13.62 11.03 4.31
N ARG A 44 13.38 9.76 4.65
CA ARG A 44 12.10 9.08 4.37
C ARG A 44 10.94 9.76 5.07
N MET A 45 11.03 9.98 6.37
CA MET A 45 9.97 10.64 7.15
C MET A 45 9.56 12.00 6.57
N ARG A 46 10.54 12.80 6.14
CA ARG A 46 10.27 14.11 5.53
C ARG A 46 9.56 14.02 4.19
N ASN A 47 9.82 12.96 3.42
CA ASN A 47 9.29 12.80 2.07
C ASN A 47 8.06 11.91 2.00
N GLU A 48 7.90 10.99 2.96
CA GLU A 48 6.81 10.02 3.05
C GLU A 48 6.01 10.22 4.35
N PRO A 49 5.30 11.35 4.50
CA PRO A 49 4.56 11.65 5.73
C PRO A 49 3.27 10.85 5.88
N LEU A 50 2.83 10.18 4.82
CA LEU A 50 1.61 9.38 4.75
C LEU A 50 1.89 8.03 4.11
N VAL A 51 1.04 7.05 4.40
CA VAL A 51 1.00 5.74 3.75
C VAL A 51 -0.43 5.36 3.43
N GLU A 52 -0.66 4.74 2.29
CA GLU A 52 -1.96 4.18 1.95
C GLU A 52 -2.19 2.86 2.69
N MET A 53 -3.30 2.80 3.44
CA MET A 53 -3.66 1.65 4.25
C MET A 53 -4.49 0.63 3.49
N THR A 54 -5.36 1.10 2.60
CA THR A 54 -6.27 0.25 1.83
C THR A 54 -6.71 0.94 0.54
N GLN A 55 -7.01 0.15 -0.45
CA GLN A 55 -7.61 0.55 -1.72
C GLN A 55 -8.23 -0.68 -2.42
N VAL A 56 -8.73 -0.54 -3.65
CA VAL A 56 -9.35 -1.63 -4.41
C VAL A 56 -8.47 -2.88 -4.57
N LYS A 57 -7.16 -2.77 -4.47
CA LYS A 57 -6.23 -3.91 -4.48
C LYS A 57 -6.02 -4.55 -3.10
N GLY A 58 -6.93 -4.32 -2.16
CA GLY A 58 -6.93 -4.92 -0.83
C GLY A 58 -6.18 -4.13 0.22
N THR A 59 -6.15 -4.69 1.43
CA THR A 59 -5.52 -4.07 2.58
C THR A 59 -4.00 -4.12 2.54
N SER A 60 -3.39 -3.05 3.01
CA SER A 60 -1.96 -2.98 3.34
C SER A 60 -1.72 -2.90 4.86
N GLU A 61 -2.78 -3.05 5.69
CA GLU A 61 -2.68 -2.94 7.14
C GLU A 61 -1.83 -4.05 7.74
N THR A 62 -2.29 -5.29 7.61
CA THR A 62 -1.60 -6.48 8.14
C THR A 62 -1.92 -7.73 7.31
N HIS A 63 -1.32 -8.85 7.71
CA HIS A 63 -1.48 -10.16 7.06
C HIS A 63 -1.51 -11.24 8.13
N PRO A 64 -2.25 -12.37 7.97
CA PRO A 64 -2.33 -13.44 8.97
C PRO A 64 -0.98 -13.99 9.43
N ILE A 65 0.02 -14.05 8.54
CA ILE A 65 1.39 -14.48 8.89
C ILE A 65 2.07 -13.49 9.87
N LEU A 66 1.74 -12.20 9.79
CA LEU A 66 2.33 -11.16 10.63
C LEU A 66 1.53 -10.90 11.91
N SER A 67 0.24 -11.20 11.89
CA SER A 67 -0.70 -10.99 13.00
C SER A 67 -1.55 -12.25 13.24
N PRO A 68 -0.96 -13.38 13.66
CA PRO A 68 -1.65 -14.67 13.72
C PRO A 68 -2.75 -14.76 14.77
N ASN A 69 -2.79 -13.83 15.72
CA ASN A 69 -3.79 -13.77 16.79
C ASN A 69 -4.89 -12.72 16.53
N ASP A 70 -4.88 -12.08 15.38
CA ASP A 70 -5.86 -11.09 14.96
C ASP A 70 -6.88 -11.76 14.03
N GLU A 71 -8.12 -11.88 14.46
CA GLU A 71 -9.20 -12.51 13.71
C GLU A 71 -9.58 -11.77 12.41
N TRP A 72 -9.16 -10.50 12.29
CA TRP A 72 -9.42 -9.65 11.13
C TRP A 72 -8.22 -9.54 10.18
N ALA A 73 -7.10 -10.19 10.49
CA ALA A 73 -5.88 -10.09 9.70
C ALA A 73 -5.99 -10.65 8.28
N ASP A 74 -6.99 -11.46 7.99
CA ASP A 74 -7.25 -12.06 6.67
C ASP A 74 -8.24 -11.25 5.81
N PHE A 75 -8.70 -10.09 6.29
CA PHE A 75 -9.65 -9.27 5.57
C PHE A 75 -8.99 -8.62 4.33
N GLU A 76 -9.60 -8.81 3.17
CA GLU A 76 -9.21 -8.23 1.87
C GLU A 76 -7.72 -8.41 1.50
N ILE A 77 -7.19 -9.59 1.69
CA ILE A 77 -5.80 -9.90 1.34
C ILE A 77 -5.61 -10.07 -0.16
N MET A 78 -4.74 -9.26 -0.76
CA MET A 78 -4.20 -9.50 -2.10
C MET A 78 -2.88 -10.27 -1.98
N TRP A 79 -2.86 -11.53 -2.40
CA TRP A 79 -1.69 -12.41 -2.26
C TRP A 79 -0.60 -12.19 -3.30
N GLN A 80 -0.88 -11.48 -4.38
CA GLN A 80 0.00 -11.33 -5.54
C GLN A 80 0.70 -9.97 -5.55
N ARG A 81 1.81 -9.92 -6.29
CA ARG A 81 2.53 -8.68 -6.56
C ARG A 81 1.73 -7.77 -7.48
N VAL A 82 1.88 -6.48 -7.32
CA VAL A 82 1.36 -5.52 -8.30
C VAL A 82 2.05 -5.76 -9.65
N GLY A 83 1.24 -5.90 -10.69
CA GLY A 83 1.71 -6.07 -12.07
C GLY A 83 2.04 -7.48 -12.51
N ASN A 84 1.96 -8.49 -11.63
CA ASN A 84 2.09 -9.90 -12.03
C ASN A 84 1.39 -10.84 -11.05
N SER A 85 1.30 -12.14 -11.41
CA SER A 85 0.60 -13.16 -10.63
C SER A 85 1.50 -13.90 -9.62
N SER A 86 2.73 -13.46 -9.40
CA SER A 86 3.61 -14.08 -8.43
C SER A 86 3.23 -13.71 -7.02
N TYR A 87 3.48 -14.59 -6.07
CA TYR A 87 3.23 -14.33 -4.65
C TYR A 87 4.02 -13.12 -4.14
N SER A 88 3.37 -12.28 -3.35
CA SER A 88 3.99 -11.15 -2.66
C SER A 88 4.37 -11.56 -1.24
N ARG A 89 5.65 -11.39 -0.88
CA ARG A 89 6.16 -11.68 0.46
C ARG A 89 5.53 -10.70 1.48
N PRO A 90 4.92 -11.18 2.60
CA PRO A 90 4.31 -10.30 3.58
C PRO A 90 5.29 -9.44 4.37
N PHE A 91 6.45 -9.99 4.76
CA PHE A 91 7.47 -9.24 5.50
C PHE A 91 8.01 -8.06 4.67
N GLY A 92 7.97 -6.86 5.24
CA GLY A 92 8.32 -5.62 4.56
C GLY A 92 7.22 -5.06 3.63
N SER A 93 6.01 -5.65 3.65
CA SER A 93 4.90 -5.27 2.78
C SER A 93 3.72 -4.63 3.53
N TYR A 94 3.64 -4.75 4.85
CA TYR A 94 2.47 -4.35 5.61
C TYR A 94 2.79 -3.28 6.65
N VAL A 95 1.87 -2.32 6.77
CA VAL A 95 2.05 -1.08 7.53
C VAL A 95 2.18 -1.33 9.03
N ARG A 96 1.36 -2.23 9.60
CA ARG A 96 1.42 -2.53 11.04
C ARG A 96 2.78 -3.11 11.44
N GLN A 97 3.36 -3.97 10.58
CA GLN A 97 4.71 -4.48 10.79
C GLN A 97 5.76 -3.38 10.62
N ALA A 98 5.60 -2.50 9.64
CA ALA A 98 6.51 -1.37 9.45
C ALA A 98 6.57 -0.45 10.68
N TYR A 99 5.44 -0.19 11.35
CA TYR A 99 5.44 0.57 12.60
C TYR A 99 6.25 -0.15 13.71
N LEU A 100 6.07 -1.47 13.85
CA LEU A 100 6.82 -2.25 14.85
C LEU A 100 8.32 -2.24 14.55
N ASP A 101 8.69 -2.46 13.30
CA ASP A 101 10.09 -2.43 12.84
C ASP A 101 10.70 -1.03 13.06
N GLY A 102 9.95 0.01 12.74
CA GLY A 102 10.38 1.40 12.96
C GLY A 102 10.59 1.73 14.44
N LEU A 103 9.73 1.27 15.34
CA LEU A 103 9.89 1.42 16.79
C LEU A 103 11.13 0.67 17.30
N GLY A 104 11.36 -0.56 16.81
CA GLY A 104 12.56 -1.31 17.13
C GLY A 104 13.84 -0.63 16.68
N MET A 105 13.85 -0.07 15.47
CA MET A 105 14.98 0.71 14.97
C MET A 105 15.25 1.96 15.82
N GLU A 106 14.20 2.64 16.26
CA GLU A 106 14.32 3.81 17.13
C GLU A 106 14.92 3.46 18.49
N GLU A 107 14.49 2.34 19.09
CA GLU A 107 15.06 1.82 20.33
C GLU A 107 16.56 1.49 20.19
N GLU A 108 16.97 0.98 19.02
CA GLU A 108 18.36 0.72 18.68
C GLU A 108 19.18 2.00 18.35
N GLY A 109 18.56 3.19 18.38
CA GLY A 109 19.21 4.46 18.04
C GLY A 109 19.47 4.67 16.54
N ARG A 110 18.83 3.92 15.67
CA ARG A 110 18.99 3.98 14.19
C ARG A 110 18.05 4.98 13.52
N GLY A 111 17.14 5.57 14.28
CA GLY A 111 16.05 6.38 13.74
C GLY A 111 14.90 5.53 13.23
N ASN A 112 13.72 6.14 13.02
CA ASN A 112 12.51 5.44 12.60
C ASN A 112 11.98 6.03 11.28
N PRO A 113 12.07 5.30 10.15
CA PRO A 113 11.61 5.78 8.85
C PRO A 113 10.10 5.65 8.64
N TYR A 114 9.37 5.05 9.58
CA TYR A 114 7.99 4.61 9.42
C TYR A 114 7.00 5.35 10.33
N LYS A 115 7.26 6.63 10.64
CA LYS A 115 6.36 7.50 11.42
C LYS A 115 5.38 8.27 10.52
N PHE A 116 4.67 7.58 9.66
CA PHE A 116 3.73 8.18 8.73
C PHE A 116 2.29 8.14 9.26
N GLY A 117 1.45 9.08 8.82
CA GLY A 117 0.00 9.00 8.97
C GLY A 117 -0.61 8.06 7.92
N MET A 118 -1.89 7.75 8.07
CA MET A 118 -2.60 6.78 7.24
C MET A 118 -3.64 7.45 6.36
N VAL A 119 -3.77 6.96 5.12
CA VAL A 119 -4.87 7.32 4.22
C VAL A 119 -5.51 6.05 3.63
N GLY A 120 -6.82 6.10 3.40
CA GLY A 120 -7.53 5.14 2.56
C GLY A 120 -7.86 5.79 1.22
N ALA A 121 -7.80 5.04 0.14
CA ALA A 121 -8.08 5.54 -1.20
C ALA A 121 -8.74 4.46 -2.07
N SER A 122 -9.42 4.87 -3.13
CA SER A 122 -10.05 3.96 -4.09
C SER A 122 -9.08 3.48 -5.19
N ASP A 123 -7.98 4.19 -5.38
CA ASP A 123 -7.08 4.02 -6.52
C ASP A 123 -7.78 4.28 -7.87
N THR A 124 -8.81 5.11 -7.85
CA THR A 124 -9.53 5.51 -9.07
C THR A 124 -8.66 6.37 -9.97
N HIS A 125 -8.71 6.10 -11.29
CA HIS A 125 -7.95 6.82 -12.30
C HIS A 125 -8.82 7.66 -13.24
N THR A 126 -10.13 7.71 -12.98
CA THR A 126 -11.11 8.39 -13.84
C THR A 126 -11.68 9.67 -13.25
N GLY A 127 -11.50 9.91 -11.96
CA GLY A 127 -12.18 10.98 -11.22
C GLY A 127 -13.68 10.76 -11.04
N ALA A 128 -14.22 9.63 -11.49
CA ALA A 128 -15.64 9.27 -11.36
C ALA A 128 -15.75 7.95 -10.59
N ILE A 129 -16.08 8.03 -9.31
CA ILE A 129 -16.18 6.90 -8.39
C ILE A 129 -17.61 6.79 -7.86
N SER A 130 -18.09 5.56 -7.66
CA SER A 130 -19.28 5.29 -6.84
C SER A 130 -18.89 5.20 -5.38
N ASP A 131 -19.73 5.71 -4.50
CA ASP A 131 -19.67 5.53 -3.04
C ASP A 131 -20.61 4.41 -2.56
N ASP A 132 -21.29 3.74 -3.47
CA ASP A 132 -22.17 2.60 -3.19
C ASP A 132 -21.37 1.30 -3.30
N GLU A 133 -21.20 0.61 -2.18
CA GLU A 133 -20.48 -0.67 -2.12
C GLU A 133 -21.12 -1.77 -2.98
N SER A 134 -22.44 -1.71 -3.18
CA SER A 134 -23.17 -2.67 -4.02
C SER A 134 -23.04 -2.39 -5.51
N ASP A 135 -22.66 -1.17 -5.88
CA ASP A 135 -22.44 -0.71 -7.26
C ASP A 135 -21.11 0.02 -7.40
N PHE A 136 -20.06 -0.53 -6.80
CA PHE A 136 -18.73 0.07 -6.89
C PHE A 136 -18.17 -0.07 -8.31
N HIS A 137 -17.78 1.05 -8.89
CA HIS A 137 -17.14 1.10 -10.19
C HIS A 137 -16.07 2.19 -10.20
N SER A 138 -15.23 2.16 -11.23
CA SER A 138 -14.25 3.21 -11.50
C SER A 138 -12.86 2.97 -10.95
N LYS A 139 -12.08 2.23 -11.72
CA LYS A 139 -10.64 2.07 -11.50
C LYS A 139 -9.84 2.82 -12.59
N ILE A 140 -10.04 2.47 -13.83
CA ILE A 140 -9.29 2.98 -14.97
C ILE A 140 -10.28 3.32 -16.11
N GLY A 141 -10.21 4.54 -16.64
CA GLY A 141 -11.17 5.03 -17.65
C GLY A 141 -11.29 4.15 -18.90
N ILE A 142 -10.22 3.46 -19.29
CA ILE A 142 -10.25 2.54 -20.42
C ILE A 142 -11.15 1.32 -20.18
N PHE A 143 -11.31 0.90 -18.92
CA PHE A 143 -12.17 -0.22 -18.53
C PHE A 143 -13.52 0.26 -18.01
N ASP A 144 -13.54 1.36 -17.28
CA ASP A 144 -14.70 1.87 -16.55
C ASP A 144 -15.43 3.00 -17.23
N GLY A 145 -14.93 3.47 -18.39
CA GLY A 145 -15.48 4.61 -19.11
C GLY A 145 -16.87 4.38 -19.72
N THR A 146 -17.34 3.12 -19.81
CA THR A 146 -18.66 2.76 -20.34
C THR A 146 -19.40 1.80 -19.41
N ALA A 147 -20.73 1.81 -19.45
CA ALA A 147 -21.55 0.89 -18.69
C ALA A 147 -21.22 -0.59 -19.01
N VAL A 148 -20.94 -0.89 -20.27
CA VAL A 148 -20.53 -2.24 -20.68
C VAL A 148 -19.17 -2.61 -20.11
N GLY A 149 -18.19 -1.68 -20.12
CA GLY A 149 -16.88 -1.90 -19.53
C GLY A 149 -16.95 -2.17 -18.04
N ARG A 150 -17.76 -1.41 -17.31
CA ARG A 150 -17.98 -1.62 -15.86
C ARG A 150 -18.63 -2.95 -15.53
N GLY A 151 -19.59 -3.40 -16.34
CA GLY A 151 -20.30 -4.65 -16.15
C GLY A 151 -19.60 -5.90 -16.64
N SER A 152 -18.49 -5.75 -17.39
CA SER A 152 -17.78 -6.86 -18.04
C SER A 152 -16.31 -6.95 -17.63
N VAL A 153 -16.00 -6.74 -16.35
CA VAL A 153 -14.62 -6.80 -15.85
C VAL A 153 -13.94 -8.09 -16.26
N PRO A 154 -12.86 -8.06 -17.06
CA PRO A 154 -12.15 -9.25 -17.44
C PRO A 154 -11.63 -10.00 -16.20
N VAL A 155 -11.87 -11.29 -16.14
CA VAL A 155 -11.47 -12.17 -15.02
C VAL A 155 -9.96 -12.12 -14.71
N SER A 156 -9.16 -11.67 -15.67
CA SER A 156 -7.71 -11.49 -15.49
C SER A 156 -7.34 -10.34 -14.54
N TYR A 157 -8.27 -9.48 -14.17
CA TYR A 157 -8.08 -8.41 -13.18
C TYR A 157 -8.78 -8.75 -11.87
N THR A 158 -8.44 -9.88 -11.30
CA THR A 158 -9.00 -10.42 -10.07
C THR A 158 -8.86 -9.51 -8.85
N HIS A 159 -7.96 -8.56 -8.89
CA HIS A 159 -7.77 -7.57 -7.82
C HIS A 159 -8.87 -6.49 -7.77
N LEU A 160 -9.80 -6.46 -8.70
CA LEU A 160 -11.00 -5.63 -8.59
C LEU A 160 -12.13 -6.30 -7.79
N ARG A 161 -11.91 -7.52 -7.30
CA ARG A 161 -12.90 -8.32 -6.58
C ARG A 161 -12.54 -8.62 -5.13
N ALA A 162 -11.74 -7.81 -4.49
CA ALA A 162 -11.49 -7.98 -3.06
C ALA A 162 -12.82 -7.97 -2.25
N HIS A 163 -13.83 -7.23 -2.73
CA HIS A 163 -15.14 -7.12 -2.10
C HIS A 163 -16.14 -8.24 -2.45
N GLU A 164 -15.92 -9.03 -3.51
CA GLU A 164 -16.90 -10.02 -3.95
C GLU A 164 -16.68 -11.44 -3.39
N THR A 165 -15.56 -11.72 -2.74
CA THR A 165 -15.28 -13.09 -2.24
C THR A 165 -15.80 -13.39 -0.85
N GLY A 166 -16.50 -12.47 -0.22
CA GLY A 166 -17.01 -12.60 1.14
C GLY A 166 -18.41 -13.22 1.27
N TYR A 167 -19.13 -13.50 0.19
CA TYR A 167 -20.51 -14.00 0.27
C TYR A 167 -20.75 -15.14 -0.73
N ASN A 168 -20.44 -16.32 -0.31
CA ASN A 168 -21.16 -17.55 -0.70
C ASN A 168 -21.09 -18.55 0.44
#